data_3721ab2d797b06a0a5140237cd57d1b5
#
_entry.id   3721ab2d797b06a0a5140237cd57d1b5
#
_cell.length_a   1.000
_cell.length_b   1.000
_cell.length_c   1.000
_cell.angle_alpha   90.00
_cell.angle_beta   90.00
_cell.angle_gamma   90.00
#
_symmetry.space_group_name_H-M   'P 1'
#
loop_
_entity.id
_entity.type
_entity.pdbx_description
1 polymer ?
#
loop_
_entity_poly.entity_id
_entity_poly.type
_entity_poly.pdbx_seq_one_letter_code
_entity_poly.pdbx_strand_id
1 'polypeptide(L)'
;HWSKDRAETRAMELLERIGMRDKASAYPDQLSGGQQQRVAIARALMTDPELLLLDEITSALDPMLVGEVLNMVAELKAQGTTILMATHEMSFAHEAADRIVLLRHGVIAENGTPAEVMDESQDPETIEFFSHFRH
;
A
#
# COMPACT_ATOMS: atom_id res chain seq x y z
N HIS A 1 24.97 -6.03 11.97
CA HIS A 1 24.73 -7.26 11.16
C HIS A 1 23.87 -8.23 11.97
N TRP A 2 22.76 -8.70 11.43
CA TRP A 2 21.97 -9.76 12.04
C TRP A 2 22.65 -11.12 11.82
N SER A 3 22.51 -12.04 12.80
CA SER A 3 22.88 -13.44 12.54
C SER A 3 21.95 -14.04 11.49
N LYS A 4 22.42 -15.10 10.81
CA LYS A 4 21.61 -15.82 9.82
C LYS A 4 20.29 -16.30 10.41
N ASP A 5 20.34 -16.93 11.59
CA ASP A 5 19.17 -17.47 12.27
C ASP A 5 18.14 -16.37 12.62
N ARG A 6 18.59 -15.20 13.07
CA ARG A 6 17.73 -14.05 13.34
C ARG A 6 17.09 -13.52 12.07
N ALA A 7 17.84 -13.43 10.98
CA ALA A 7 17.33 -12.97 9.69
C ALA A 7 16.29 -13.96 9.12
N GLU A 8 16.55 -15.27 9.21
CA GLU A 8 15.60 -16.29 8.76
C GLU A 8 14.32 -16.29 9.59
N THR A 9 14.42 -16.22 10.92
CA THR A 9 13.26 -16.12 11.81
C THR A 9 12.40 -14.92 11.43
N ARG A 10 13.01 -13.73 11.28
CA ARG A 10 12.28 -12.51 10.91
C ARG A 10 11.65 -12.61 9.53
N ALA A 11 12.35 -13.18 8.56
CA ALA A 11 11.79 -13.40 7.22
C ALA A 11 10.55 -14.31 7.26
N MET A 12 10.60 -15.40 8.04
CA MET A 12 9.47 -16.32 8.18
C MET A 12 8.26 -15.67 8.88
N GLU A 13 8.49 -14.84 9.91
CA GLU A 13 7.44 -14.05 10.55
C GLU A 13 6.75 -13.10 9.57
N LEU A 14 7.54 -12.40 8.74
CA LEU A 14 6.98 -11.49 7.74
C LEU A 14 6.24 -12.22 6.62
N LEU A 15 6.77 -13.36 6.15
CA LEU A 15 6.07 -14.19 5.17
C LEU A 15 4.73 -14.72 5.72
N GLU A 16 4.68 -15.08 6.99
CA GLU A 16 3.43 -15.48 7.64
C GLU A 16 2.45 -14.32 7.72
N ARG A 17 2.93 -13.13 8.11
CA ARG A 17 2.15 -11.89 8.21
C ARG A 17 1.50 -11.48 6.89
N ILE A 18 2.14 -11.78 5.75
CA ILE A 18 1.61 -11.48 4.40
C ILE A 18 0.95 -12.69 3.72
N GLY A 19 0.73 -13.78 4.46
CA GLY A 19 0.08 -15.00 3.93
C GLY A 19 0.91 -15.77 2.90
N MET A 20 2.26 -15.70 2.97
CA MET A 20 3.17 -16.27 1.99
C MET A 20 4.14 -17.31 2.58
N ARG A 21 3.88 -17.80 3.79
CA ARG A 21 4.76 -18.75 4.49
C ARG A 21 5.03 -20.03 3.68
N ASP A 22 4.03 -20.53 2.98
CA ASP A 22 4.12 -21.72 2.11
C ASP A 22 5.00 -21.52 0.87
N LYS A 23 5.32 -20.25 0.54
CA LYS A 23 6.17 -19.84 -0.58
C LYS A 23 7.59 -19.48 -0.17
N ALA A 24 8.00 -19.74 1.07
CA ALA A 24 9.33 -19.37 1.59
C ALA A 24 10.52 -19.89 0.76
N SER A 25 10.35 -21.04 0.10
CA SER A 25 11.38 -21.65 -0.78
C SER A 25 11.16 -21.39 -2.27
N ALA A 26 10.12 -20.64 -2.63
CA ALA A 26 9.84 -20.32 -4.02
C ALA A 26 10.77 -19.22 -4.56
N TYR A 27 11.14 -19.31 -5.82
CA TYR A 27 11.85 -18.25 -6.54
C TYR A 27 10.85 -17.24 -7.12
N PRO A 28 11.27 -15.97 -7.39
CA PRO A 28 10.39 -14.93 -7.89
C PRO A 28 9.62 -15.30 -9.17
N ASP A 29 10.22 -16.05 -10.08
CA ASP A 29 9.59 -16.51 -11.31
C ASP A 29 8.50 -17.57 -11.12
N GLN A 30 8.42 -18.15 -9.92
CA GLN A 30 7.37 -19.09 -9.52
C GLN A 30 6.18 -18.41 -8.80
N LEU A 31 6.23 -17.09 -8.66
CA LEU A 31 5.25 -16.30 -7.94
C LEU A 31 4.37 -15.50 -8.92
N SER A 32 3.08 -15.36 -8.63
CA SER A 32 2.22 -14.41 -9.34
C SER A 32 2.68 -12.96 -9.12
N GLY A 33 2.27 -12.03 -9.98
CA GLY A 33 2.60 -10.61 -9.82
C GLY A 33 2.20 -10.04 -8.45
N GLY A 34 0.99 -10.37 -7.97
CA GLY A 34 0.55 -9.97 -6.62
C GLY A 34 1.37 -10.60 -5.50
N GLN A 35 1.79 -11.85 -5.66
CA GLN A 35 2.68 -12.51 -4.71
C GLN A 35 4.08 -11.88 -4.69
N GLN A 36 4.64 -11.56 -5.86
CA GLN A 36 5.91 -10.83 -5.96
C GLN A 36 5.82 -9.46 -5.28
N GLN A 37 4.71 -8.74 -5.48
CA GLN A 37 4.48 -7.44 -4.84
C GLN A 37 4.39 -7.56 -3.31
N ARG A 38 3.68 -8.55 -2.79
CA ARG A 38 3.62 -8.81 -1.35
C ARG A 38 5.00 -9.12 -0.77
N VAL A 39 5.81 -9.92 -1.44
CA VAL A 39 7.19 -10.19 -1.02
C VAL A 39 8.06 -8.94 -1.06
N ALA A 40 7.89 -8.06 -2.06
CA ALA A 40 8.60 -6.78 -2.12
C ALA A 40 8.28 -5.89 -0.91
N ILE A 41 7.02 -5.83 -0.49
CA ILE A 41 6.59 -5.11 0.72
C ILE A 41 7.18 -5.77 1.99
N ALA A 42 7.11 -7.10 2.11
CA ALA A 42 7.72 -7.82 3.23
C ALA A 42 9.22 -7.54 3.36
N ARG A 43 9.92 -7.47 2.22
CA ARG A 43 11.34 -7.09 2.19
C ARG A 43 11.57 -5.69 2.75
N ALA A 44 10.71 -4.72 2.44
CA ALA A 44 10.81 -3.38 3.01
C ALA A 44 10.58 -3.37 4.53
N LEU A 45 9.74 -4.28 5.04
CA LEU A 45 9.46 -4.42 6.48
C LEU A 45 10.55 -5.16 7.27
N MET A 46 11.55 -5.76 6.62
CA MET A 46 12.62 -6.50 7.29
C MET A 46 13.40 -5.66 8.32
N THR A 47 13.53 -4.37 8.07
CA THR A 47 14.31 -3.44 8.91
C THR A 47 13.48 -2.75 9.99
N ASP A 48 12.24 -3.15 10.20
CA ASP A 48 11.29 -2.50 11.12
C ASP A 48 11.22 -0.97 10.91
N PRO A 49 10.87 -0.50 9.71
CA PRO A 49 10.86 0.92 9.39
C PRO A 49 9.78 1.65 10.18
N GLU A 50 10.06 2.88 10.62
CA GLU A 50 9.06 3.77 11.23
C GLU A 50 8.02 4.25 10.22
N LEU A 51 8.40 4.30 8.93
CA LEU A 51 7.56 4.73 7.82
C LEU A 51 7.78 3.81 6.61
N LEU A 52 6.70 3.24 6.09
CA LEU A 52 6.69 2.49 4.83
C LEU A 52 6.23 3.40 3.69
N LEU A 53 7.06 3.54 2.67
CA LEU A 53 6.75 4.30 1.46
C LEU A 53 6.32 3.34 0.34
N LEU A 54 5.12 3.54 -0.19
CA LEU A 54 4.54 2.75 -1.27
C LEU A 54 4.19 3.66 -2.44
N ASP A 55 4.79 3.40 -3.60
CA ASP A 55 4.59 4.20 -4.81
C ASP A 55 3.93 3.35 -5.90
N GLU A 56 2.65 3.63 -6.19
CA GLU A 56 1.84 2.98 -7.23
C GLU A 56 1.97 1.45 -7.29
N ILE A 57 1.93 0.79 -6.15
CA ILE A 57 2.21 -0.65 -5.99
C ILE A 57 1.24 -1.58 -6.74
N THR A 58 0.14 -1.07 -7.27
CA THR A 58 -0.88 -1.82 -8.02
C THR A 58 -0.83 -1.60 -9.53
N SER A 59 -0.08 -0.60 -10.00
CA SER A 59 -0.11 -0.14 -11.41
C SER A 59 0.27 -1.21 -12.45
N ALA A 60 1.10 -2.17 -12.08
CA ALA A 60 1.56 -3.26 -12.94
C ALA A 60 0.85 -4.61 -12.68
N LEU A 61 -0.18 -4.62 -11.84
CA LEU A 61 -0.88 -5.84 -11.46
C LEU A 61 -2.12 -6.07 -12.32
N ASP A 62 -2.44 -7.35 -12.52
CA ASP A 62 -3.75 -7.75 -13.02
C ASP A 62 -4.84 -7.26 -12.04
N PRO A 63 -5.97 -6.68 -12.52
CA PRO A 63 -7.06 -6.19 -11.67
C PRO A 63 -7.56 -7.20 -10.63
N MET A 64 -7.50 -8.50 -10.94
CA MET A 64 -7.87 -9.57 -10.00
C MET A 64 -6.93 -9.68 -8.80
N LEU A 65 -5.69 -9.19 -8.91
CA LEU A 65 -4.67 -9.26 -7.87
C LEU A 65 -4.55 -7.97 -7.05
N VAL A 66 -5.11 -6.86 -7.55
CA VAL A 66 -5.08 -5.55 -6.89
C VAL A 66 -5.68 -5.63 -5.48
N GLY A 67 -6.87 -6.23 -5.36
CA GLY A 67 -7.57 -6.36 -4.09
C GLY A 67 -6.76 -7.10 -3.01
N GLU A 68 -6.03 -8.15 -3.39
CA GLU A 68 -5.21 -8.91 -2.44
C GLU A 68 -4.06 -8.05 -1.86
N VAL A 69 -3.42 -7.23 -2.69
CA VAL A 69 -2.32 -6.35 -2.26
C VAL A 69 -2.85 -5.20 -1.41
N LEU A 70 -3.96 -4.59 -1.79
CA LEU A 70 -4.59 -3.51 -1.02
C LEU A 70 -5.10 -3.98 0.34
N ASN A 71 -5.71 -5.16 0.43
CA ASN A 71 -6.12 -5.77 1.70
C ASN A 71 -4.92 -5.97 2.64
N MET A 72 -3.80 -6.45 2.11
CA MET A 72 -2.57 -6.58 2.90
C MET A 72 -2.08 -5.22 3.43
N VAL A 73 -2.14 -4.16 2.62
CA VAL A 73 -1.76 -2.80 3.07
C VAL A 73 -2.68 -2.33 4.19
N ALA A 74 -3.99 -2.57 4.08
CA ALA A 74 -4.96 -2.24 5.13
C ALA A 74 -4.67 -3.01 6.43
N GLU A 75 -4.32 -4.30 6.35
CA GLU A 75 -3.92 -5.12 7.50
C GLU A 75 -2.63 -4.60 8.16
N LEU A 76 -1.63 -4.22 7.38
CA LEU A 76 -0.39 -3.61 7.89
C LEU A 76 -0.67 -2.32 8.65
N LYS A 77 -1.55 -1.46 8.11
CA LYS A 77 -2.02 -0.25 8.80
C LYS A 77 -2.71 -0.60 10.12
N ALA A 78 -3.65 -1.54 10.09
CA ALA A 78 -4.39 -1.96 11.29
C ALA A 78 -3.47 -2.52 12.40
N GLN A 79 -2.32 -3.06 12.02
CA GLN A 79 -1.27 -3.53 12.93
C GLN A 79 -0.33 -2.40 13.42
N GLY A 80 -0.59 -1.15 13.06
CA GLY A 80 0.14 0.03 13.53
C GLY A 80 1.32 0.45 12.63
N THR A 81 1.45 -0.08 11.42
CA THR A 81 2.46 0.39 10.47
C THR A 81 2.08 1.77 9.94
N THR A 82 2.96 2.75 10.05
CA THR A 82 2.79 4.06 9.41
C THR A 82 3.11 3.94 7.92
N ILE A 83 2.16 4.33 7.06
CA ILE A 83 2.27 4.15 5.61
C ILE A 83 2.03 5.49 4.91
N LEU A 84 2.93 5.86 4.00
CA LEU A 84 2.69 6.90 3.00
C LEU A 84 2.61 6.23 1.63
N MET A 85 1.45 6.34 0.96
CA MET A 85 1.18 5.66 -0.29
C MET A 85 0.77 6.65 -1.38
N ALA A 86 1.45 6.62 -2.52
CA ALA A 86 0.95 7.22 -3.74
C ALA A 86 0.12 6.17 -4.50
N THR A 87 -1.12 6.52 -4.85
CA THR A 87 -2.05 5.58 -5.49
C THR A 87 -3.10 6.30 -6.33
N HIS A 88 -3.61 5.60 -7.32
CA HIS A 88 -4.82 5.96 -8.07
C HIS A 88 -6.03 5.09 -7.68
N GLU A 89 -5.90 4.24 -6.68
CA GLU A 89 -6.98 3.42 -6.12
C GLU A 89 -7.85 4.26 -5.18
N MET A 90 -8.73 5.09 -5.74
CA MET A 90 -9.46 6.11 -4.98
C MET A 90 -10.43 5.52 -3.97
N SER A 91 -11.10 4.41 -4.29
CA SER A 91 -11.99 3.74 -3.34
C SER A 91 -11.22 3.24 -2.12
N PHE A 92 -10.06 2.63 -2.36
CA PHE A 92 -9.19 2.18 -1.26
C PHE A 92 -8.66 3.36 -0.43
N ALA A 93 -8.23 4.44 -1.09
CA ALA A 93 -7.77 5.64 -0.38
C ALA A 93 -8.88 6.23 0.49
N HIS A 94 -10.12 6.30 -0.01
CA HIS A 94 -11.26 6.80 0.74
C HIS A 94 -11.58 5.95 1.98
N GLU A 95 -11.53 4.62 1.86
CA GLU A 95 -11.87 3.69 2.93
C GLU A 95 -10.75 3.49 3.95
N ALA A 96 -9.51 3.46 3.49
CA ALA A 96 -8.38 3.02 4.31
C ALA A 96 -7.49 4.15 4.82
N ALA A 97 -7.45 5.31 4.18
CA ALA A 97 -6.55 6.39 4.60
C ALA A 97 -7.07 7.16 5.82
N ASP A 98 -6.17 7.58 6.70
CA ASP A 98 -6.49 8.55 7.75
C ASP A 98 -6.39 9.99 7.22
N ARG A 99 -5.57 10.17 6.17
CA ARG A 99 -5.28 11.47 5.58
C ARG A 99 -5.03 11.34 4.09
N ILE A 100 -5.57 12.28 3.32
CA ILE A 100 -5.35 12.43 1.88
C ILE A 100 -4.56 13.71 1.64
N VAL A 101 -3.57 13.60 0.77
CA VAL A 101 -2.81 14.74 0.24
C VAL A 101 -2.98 14.74 -1.28
N LEU A 102 -3.67 15.72 -1.81
CA LEU A 102 -3.81 15.90 -3.26
C LEU A 102 -2.66 16.76 -3.79
N LEU A 103 -1.86 16.18 -4.67
CA LEU A 103 -0.81 16.89 -5.39
C LEU A 103 -1.30 17.35 -6.75
N ARG A 104 -1.09 18.65 -7.07
CA ARG A 104 -1.43 19.23 -8.36
C ARG A 104 -0.34 20.21 -8.78
N HIS A 105 0.17 20.05 -10.00
CA HIS A 105 1.26 20.90 -10.53
C HIS A 105 2.50 21.00 -9.61
N GLY A 106 2.82 19.91 -8.89
CA GLY A 106 4.00 19.86 -8.02
C GLY A 106 3.83 20.52 -6.65
N VAL A 107 2.60 20.95 -6.31
CA VAL A 107 2.27 21.53 -5.00
C VAL A 107 1.14 20.75 -4.33
N ILE A 108 1.04 20.85 -3.01
CA ILE A 108 -0.09 20.33 -2.26
C ILE A 108 -1.27 21.24 -2.50
N ALA A 109 -2.27 20.75 -3.24
CA ALA A 109 -3.51 21.46 -3.50
C ALA A 109 -4.48 21.36 -2.32
N GLU A 110 -4.65 20.15 -1.78
CA GLU A 110 -5.47 19.90 -0.59
C GLU A 110 -4.83 18.85 0.32
N ASN A 111 -5.21 18.91 1.60
CA ASN A 111 -4.71 18.02 2.63
C ASN A 111 -5.71 17.95 3.79
N GLY A 112 -6.29 16.79 4.01
CA GLY A 112 -7.31 16.57 5.03
C GLY A 112 -7.68 15.10 5.18
N THR A 113 -8.76 14.82 5.88
CA THR A 113 -9.37 13.48 5.91
C THR A 113 -9.93 13.13 4.53
N PRO A 114 -10.17 11.84 4.24
CA PRO A 114 -10.84 11.45 3.00
C PRO A 114 -12.14 12.20 2.74
N ALA A 115 -13.00 12.36 3.76
CA ALA A 115 -14.25 13.08 3.63
C ALA A 115 -14.03 14.56 3.26
N GLU A 116 -13.13 15.26 3.95
CA GLU A 116 -12.82 16.67 3.68
C GLU A 116 -12.30 16.90 2.26
N VAL A 117 -11.38 16.03 1.78
CA VAL A 117 -10.71 16.23 0.48
C VAL A 117 -11.53 15.64 -0.67
N MET A 118 -12.12 14.45 -0.48
CA MET A 118 -12.75 13.73 -1.60
C MET A 118 -14.25 14.01 -1.73
N ASP A 119 -14.96 14.34 -0.63
CA ASP A 119 -16.41 14.48 -0.63
C ASP A 119 -16.88 15.92 -0.41
N GLU A 120 -16.19 16.69 0.43
CA GLU A 120 -16.62 18.00 0.92
C GLU A 120 -15.78 19.17 0.36
N SER A 121 -14.79 18.91 -0.50
CA SER A 121 -13.96 19.93 -1.11
C SER A 121 -14.79 21.01 -1.79
N GLN A 122 -14.36 22.26 -1.67
CA GLN A 122 -14.95 23.43 -2.34
C GLN A 122 -14.13 23.87 -3.55
N ASP A 123 -12.97 23.25 -3.80
CA ASP A 123 -12.15 23.54 -4.98
C ASP A 123 -12.74 22.85 -6.22
N PRO A 124 -13.16 23.61 -7.24
CA PRO A 124 -13.78 23.04 -8.44
C PRO A 124 -12.90 22.00 -9.16
N GLU A 125 -11.59 22.19 -9.19
CA GLU A 125 -10.67 21.25 -9.86
C GLU A 125 -10.52 19.95 -9.05
N THR A 126 -10.56 20.02 -7.73
CA THR A 126 -10.58 18.84 -6.85
C THR A 126 -11.89 18.06 -7.02
N ILE A 127 -13.02 18.76 -7.04
CA ILE A 127 -14.33 18.15 -7.27
C ILE A 127 -14.36 17.46 -8.63
N GLU A 128 -13.88 18.10 -9.69
CA GLU A 128 -13.80 17.54 -11.03
C GLU A 128 -12.91 16.28 -11.02
N PHE A 129 -11.72 16.35 -10.41
CA PHE A 129 -10.79 15.22 -10.33
C PHE A 129 -11.46 14.00 -9.72
N PHE A 130 -12.06 14.12 -8.53
CA PHE A 130 -12.68 12.98 -7.85
C PHE A 130 -14.01 12.55 -8.47
N SER A 131 -14.69 13.39 -9.24
CA SER A 131 -15.92 13.01 -9.93
C SER A 131 -15.72 11.86 -10.92
N HIS A 132 -14.53 11.74 -11.50
CA HIS A 132 -14.17 10.66 -12.43
C HIS A 132 -14.06 9.28 -11.76
N PHE A 133 -13.96 9.22 -10.44
CA PHE A 133 -13.80 7.98 -9.65
C PHE A 133 -15.06 7.61 -8.84
N ARG A 134 -16.10 8.45 -8.90
CA ARG A 134 -17.38 8.18 -8.24
C ARG A 134 -18.27 7.37 -9.18
N HIS A 135 -18.08 6.04 -9.19
CA HIS A 135 -18.98 5.10 -9.89
C HIS A 135 -19.39 3.97 -8.97
#